data_921a80cd608889e23dd27622485a062e
#
_entry.id   921a80cd608889e23dd27622485a062e
#
_cell.length_a   1.000
_cell.length_b   1.000
_cell.length_c   1.000
_cell.angle_alpha   90.00
_cell.angle_beta   90.00
_cell.angle_gamma   90.00
#
_symmetry.space_group_name_H-M   'P 1'
#
loop_
_entity.id
_entity.type
_entity.pdbx_description
1 polymer ?
#
loop_
_entity_poly.entity_id
_entity_poly.type
_entity_poly.pdbx_seq_one_letter_code
_entity_poly.pdbx_strand_id
1 'polypeptide(L)'
;MNHPVYKSKSKKFTTPAFNFDEVVKLPDNSIHLAFNKINKIQGLAFKSGNCDIWGLQYHPEIHYDYMVRLINDRREKLIKKKCFKNDEEINHHIKFIEKERDFLDDNFRLLEIKNWLNFISKN
;
A
#
# COMPACT_ATOMS: atom_id res chain seq x y z
N MET A 1 6.95 -2.04 15.51
CA MET A 1 6.49 -3.34 15.02
C MET A 1 7.68 -4.12 14.48
N ASN A 2 7.88 -5.34 14.95
CA ASN A 2 9.10 -6.11 14.67
C ASN A 2 8.95 -7.18 13.58
N HIS A 3 7.93 -7.06 12.73
CA HIS A 3 7.76 -8.01 11.64
C HIS A 3 8.79 -7.77 10.54
N PRO A 4 9.42 -8.82 9.99
CA PRO A 4 10.48 -8.69 8.98
C PRO A 4 10.10 -7.86 7.76
N VAL A 5 8.83 -7.84 7.35
CA VAL A 5 8.35 -7.05 6.21
C VAL A 5 8.66 -5.55 6.37
N TYR A 6 8.70 -5.05 7.61
CA TYR A 6 8.92 -3.62 7.90
C TYR A 6 10.32 -3.30 8.41
N LYS A 7 11.27 -4.21 8.23
CA LYS A 7 12.66 -3.91 8.56
C LYS A 7 13.13 -2.64 7.86
N SER A 8 13.63 -1.70 8.63
CA SER A 8 14.09 -0.37 8.16
C SER A 8 12.99 0.57 7.63
N LYS A 9 11.73 0.20 7.77
CA LYS A 9 10.59 1.06 7.41
C LYS A 9 10.19 1.94 8.59
N SER A 10 9.79 3.18 8.33
CA SER A 10 9.23 4.07 9.34
C SER A 10 7.89 3.56 9.86
N LYS A 11 7.54 3.88 11.11
CA LYS A 11 6.21 3.54 11.67
C LYS A 11 5.06 4.14 10.88
N LYS A 12 5.25 5.32 10.32
CA LYS A 12 4.30 6.00 9.44
C LYS A 12 4.97 6.23 8.10
N PHE A 13 4.31 5.91 7.05
CA PHE A 13 4.83 6.08 5.70
C PHE A 13 3.70 6.27 4.69
N THR A 14 4.03 6.89 3.59
CA THR A 14 3.16 7.04 2.44
C THR A 14 3.50 5.97 1.41
N THR A 15 2.49 5.42 0.77
CA THR A 15 2.64 4.35 -0.22
C THR A 15 1.47 4.41 -1.21
N PRO A 16 1.67 4.00 -2.46
CA PRO A 16 0.54 3.85 -3.38
C PRO A 16 -0.48 2.86 -2.84
N ALA A 17 -1.73 3.27 -2.80
CA ALA A 17 -2.82 2.40 -2.37
C ALA A 17 -4.04 2.67 -3.25
N PHE A 18 -4.69 1.58 -3.70
CA PHE A 18 -5.83 1.74 -4.56
C PHE A 18 -6.64 0.44 -4.59
N ASN A 19 -7.78 0.48 -3.96
CA ASN A 19 -8.68 -0.65 -3.81
C ASN A 19 -10.11 -0.14 -3.66
N PHE A 20 -11.06 -0.92 -4.15
CA PHE A 20 -12.49 -0.69 -3.90
C PHE A 20 -13.04 -1.59 -2.80
N ASP A 21 -12.35 -2.68 -2.53
CA ASP A 21 -12.71 -3.65 -1.50
C ASP A 21 -11.73 -3.54 -0.33
N GLU A 22 -12.16 -4.00 0.84
CA GLU A 22 -11.33 -4.01 2.03
C GLU A 22 -11.41 -5.36 2.76
N VAL A 23 -10.35 -5.66 3.49
CA VAL A 23 -10.35 -6.79 4.42
C VAL A 23 -11.11 -6.36 5.67
N VAL A 24 -12.24 -7.01 5.96
CA VAL A 24 -13.08 -6.64 7.11
C VAL A 24 -12.77 -7.46 8.36
N LYS A 25 -12.14 -8.62 8.19
CA LYS A 25 -11.81 -9.52 9.29
C LYS A 25 -10.45 -10.18 9.04
N LEU A 26 -9.63 -10.17 10.08
CA LEU A 26 -8.34 -10.89 10.04
C LEU A 26 -8.58 -12.40 10.17
N PRO A 27 -7.80 -13.24 9.46
CA PRO A 27 -7.76 -14.67 9.72
C PRO A 27 -7.36 -14.97 11.17
N ASP A 28 -7.80 -16.11 11.68
CA ASP A 28 -7.41 -16.55 13.02
C ASP A 28 -5.88 -16.71 13.11
N ASN A 29 -5.32 -16.34 14.25
CA ASN A 29 -3.88 -16.38 14.50
C ASN A 29 -3.04 -15.53 13.54
N SER A 30 -3.63 -14.49 12.95
CA SER A 30 -2.91 -13.55 12.10
C SER A 30 -2.34 -12.37 12.89
N ILE A 31 -1.32 -11.75 12.30
CA ILE A 31 -0.73 -10.51 12.82
C ILE A 31 -1.26 -9.35 11.97
N HIS A 32 -1.81 -8.33 12.63
CA HIS A 32 -2.20 -7.08 11.98
C HIS A 32 -0.96 -6.23 11.76
N LEU A 33 -0.58 -6.00 10.50
CA LEU A 33 0.69 -5.35 10.15
C LEU A 33 0.54 -3.85 9.90
N ALA A 34 -0.52 -3.44 9.21
CA ALA A 34 -0.69 -2.05 8.79
C ALA A 34 -2.15 -1.65 8.72
N PHE A 35 -2.40 -0.35 8.93
CA PHE A 35 -3.71 0.26 8.84
C PHE A 35 -3.60 1.72 8.39
N ASN A 36 -4.71 2.29 7.93
CA ASN A 36 -4.86 3.73 7.71
C ASN A 36 -6.25 4.19 8.18
N LYS A 37 -6.55 5.46 7.95
CA LYS A 37 -7.82 6.05 8.39
C LYS A 37 -9.03 5.52 7.62
N ILE A 38 -8.83 5.02 6.42
CA ILE A 38 -9.91 4.55 5.53
C ILE A 38 -10.14 3.06 5.73
N ASN A 39 -9.07 2.27 5.71
CA ASN A 39 -9.13 0.82 5.85
C ASN A 39 -8.39 0.37 7.12
N LYS A 40 -9.10 -0.33 7.99
CA LYS A 40 -8.53 -0.82 9.25
C LYS A 40 -7.44 -1.87 9.04
N ILE A 41 -7.50 -2.62 7.94
CA ILE A 41 -6.56 -3.68 7.63
C ILE A 41 -5.93 -3.39 6.28
N GLN A 42 -4.68 -2.94 6.30
CA GLN A 42 -3.87 -2.67 5.12
C GLN A 42 -2.73 -3.68 4.95
N GLY A 43 -2.44 -4.43 5.98
CA GLY A 43 -1.44 -5.47 5.95
C GLY A 43 -1.68 -6.51 7.02
N LEU A 44 -1.40 -7.75 6.70
CA LEU A 44 -1.55 -8.88 7.61
C LEU A 44 -0.50 -9.96 7.32
N ALA A 45 -0.23 -10.79 8.32
CA ALA A 45 0.60 -11.97 8.15
C ALA A 45 0.01 -13.12 8.94
N PHE A 46 0.09 -14.32 8.40
CA PHE A 46 -0.34 -15.53 9.10
C PHE A 46 0.37 -16.76 8.54
N LYS A 47 0.27 -17.85 9.27
CA LYS A 47 0.80 -19.15 8.83
C LYS A 47 -0.34 -20.06 8.39
N SER A 48 -0.14 -20.76 7.28
CA SER A 48 -1.04 -21.82 6.81
C SER A 48 -0.17 -23.06 6.53
N GLY A 49 -0.25 -24.06 7.42
CA GLY A 49 0.68 -25.18 7.39
C GLY A 49 2.12 -24.69 7.56
N ASN A 50 2.97 -25.03 6.60
CA ASN A 50 4.38 -24.60 6.58
C ASN A 50 4.60 -23.31 5.78
N CYS A 51 3.53 -22.64 5.34
CA CYS A 51 3.63 -21.43 4.54
C CYS A 51 3.48 -20.18 5.41
N ASP A 52 4.42 -19.25 5.27
CA ASP A 52 4.28 -17.89 5.77
C ASP A 52 3.62 -17.03 4.71
N ILE A 53 2.48 -16.44 5.03
CA ILE A 53 1.70 -15.60 4.13
C ILE A 53 1.75 -14.17 4.62
N TRP A 54 2.22 -13.26 3.76
CA TRP A 54 2.24 -11.82 4.00
C TRP A 54 1.35 -11.15 2.97
N GLY A 55 0.31 -10.50 3.42
CA GLY A 55 -0.65 -9.81 2.56
C GLY A 55 -0.62 -8.31 2.79
N LEU A 56 -0.54 -7.56 1.69
CA LEU A 56 -0.61 -6.10 1.71
C LEU A 56 -1.75 -5.65 0.80
N GLN A 57 -2.58 -4.75 1.31
CA GLN A 57 -3.65 -4.13 0.54
C GLN A 57 -3.11 -2.96 -0.31
N TYR A 58 -2.11 -2.25 0.19
CA TYR A 58 -1.42 -1.21 -0.55
C TYR A 58 -0.39 -1.83 -1.51
N HIS A 59 0.15 -0.99 -2.41
CA HIS A 59 0.97 -1.44 -3.53
C HIS A 59 2.37 -0.82 -3.50
N PRO A 60 3.32 -1.35 -2.72
CA PRO A 60 4.69 -0.84 -2.70
C PRO A 60 5.41 -1.00 -4.04
N GLU A 61 4.98 -1.93 -4.88
CA GLU A 61 5.55 -2.18 -6.21
C GLU A 61 5.19 -1.11 -7.25
N ILE A 62 4.11 -0.35 -7.02
CA ILE A 62 3.65 0.66 -7.97
C ILE A 62 4.44 1.96 -7.77
N HIS A 63 5.06 2.44 -8.86
CA HIS A 63 5.70 3.75 -8.88
C HIS A 63 4.66 4.88 -8.84
N TYR A 64 4.99 5.99 -8.17
CA TYR A 64 4.07 7.12 -8.05
C TYR A 64 3.64 7.70 -9.40
N ASP A 65 4.52 7.74 -10.40
CA ASP A 65 4.16 8.19 -11.76
C ASP A 65 3.11 7.28 -12.40
N TYR A 66 3.20 5.98 -12.17
CA TYR A 66 2.19 5.04 -12.65
C TYR A 66 0.86 5.24 -11.91
N MET A 67 0.89 5.54 -10.62
CA MET A 67 -0.31 5.86 -9.85
C MET A 67 -1.03 7.10 -10.41
N VAL A 68 -0.27 8.15 -10.74
CA VAL A 68 -0.81 9.36 -11.38
C VAL A 68 -1.47 9.03 -12.72
N ARG A 69 -0.82 8.21 -13.53
CA ARG A 69 -1.38 7.74 -14.81
C ARG A 69 -2.69 6.98 -14.62
N LEU A 70 -2.73 6.05 -13.68
CA LEU A 70 -3.94 5.29 -13.36
C LEU A 70 -5.11 6.20 -12.94
N ILE A 71 -4.82 7.20 -12.12
CA ILE A 71 -5.83 8.16 -11.68
C ILE A 71 -6.36 8.96 -12.88
N ASN A 72 -5.47 9.45 -13.74
CA ASN A 72 -5.85 10.20 -14.94
C ASN A 72 -6.71 9.36 -15.89
N ASP A 73 -6.35 8.11 -16.11
CA ASP A 73 -7.08 7.20 -17.00
C ASP A 73 -8.47 6.84 -16.46
N ARG A 74 -8.68 7.01 -15.17
CA ARG A 74 -9.91 6.59 -14.47
C ARG A 74 -10.70 7.73 -13.85
N ARG A 75 -10.46 8.98 -14.24
CA ARG A 75 -11.11 10.17 -13.67
C ARG A 75 -12.62 10.05 -13.58
N GLU A 76 -13.27 9.75 -14.70
CA GLU A 76 -14.72 9.62 -14.77
C GLU A 76 -15.23 8.52 -13.82
N LYS A 77 -14.58 7.37 -13.81
CA LYS A 77 -14.94 6.26 -12.95
C LYS A 77 -14.79 6.61 -11.46
N LEU A 78 -13.71 7.30 -11.11
CA LEU A 78 -13.43 7.70 -9.74
C LEU A 78 -14.46 8.72 -9.23
N ILE A 79 -14.88 9.65 -10.08
CA ILE A 79 -15.94 10.61 -9.76
C ILE A 79 -17.29 9.90 -9.63
N LYS A 80 -17.60 9.03 -10.59
CA LYS A 80 -18.85 8.25 -10.58
C LYS A 80 -18.97 7.36 -9.34
N LYS A 81 -17.85 6.78 -8.90
CA LYS A 81 -17.76 5.95 -7.68
C LYS A 81 -17.66 6.77 -6.39
N LYS A 82 -17.72 8.10 -6.50
CA LYS A 82 -17.65 9.03 -5.35
C LYS A 82 -16.34 8.96 -4.56
N CYS A 83 -15.26 8.50 -5.19
CA CYS A 83 -13.91 8.54 -4.61
C CYS A 83 -13.40 9.98 -4.55
N PHE A 84 -13.76 10.79 -5.55
CA PHE A 84 -13.51 12.23 -5.64
C PHE A 84 -14.79 12.93 -6.11
N LYS A 85 -14.95 14.18 -5.69
CA LYS A 85 -16.13 14.98 -6.05
C LYS A 85 -16.09 15.50 -7.49
N ASN A 86 -14.89 15.87 -7.96
CA ASN A 86 -14.68 16.52 -9.25
C ASN A 86 -13.22 16.43 -9.68
N ASP A 87 -12.91 16.92 -10.87
CA ASP A 87 -11.55 16.96 -11.42
C ASP A 87 -10.59 17.82 -10.61
N GLU A 88 -11.06 18.89 -10.01
CA GLU A 88 -10.21 19.75 -9.16
C GLU A 88 -9.68 19.00 -7.96
N GLU A 89 -10.51 18.22 -7.29
CA GLU A 89 -10.10 17.37 -6.17
C GLU A 89 -9.10 16.30 -6.59
N ILE A 90 -9.30 15.70 -7.77
CA ILE A 90 -8.35 14.76 -8.37
C ILE A 90 -7.01 15.45 -8.64
N ASN A 91 -7.02 16.63 -9.25
CA ASN A 91 -5.79 17.37 -9.55
C ASN A 91 -5.02 17.73 -8.27
N HIS A 92 -5.72 18.07 -7.21
CA HIS A 92 -5.13 18.35 -5.91
C HIS A 92 -4.44 17.10 -5.33
N HIS A 93 -5.10 15.96 -5.44
CA HIS A 93 -4.54 14.68 -4.99
C HIS A 93 -3.32 14.25 -5.82
N ILE A 94 -3.35 14.47 -7.13
CA ILE A 94 -2.20 14.20 -8.00
C ILE A 94 -0.99 15.04 -7.58
N LYS A 95 -1.18 16.32 -7.28
CA LYS A 95 -0.08 17.17 -6.78
C LYS A 95 0.50 16.64 -5.47
N PHE A 96 -0.34 16.13 -4.59
CA PHE A 96 0.11 15.49 -3.35
C PHE A 96 0.99 14.26 -3.66
N ILE A 97 0.56 13.40 -4.57
CA ILE A 97 1.31 12.22 -4.98
C ILE A 97 2.68 12.60 -5.60
N GLU A 98 2.70 13.59 -6.48
CA GLU A 98 3.92 14.08 -7.12
C GLU A 98 4.90 14.65 -6.09
N LYS A 99 4.41 15.34 -5.08
CA LYS A 99 5.23 15.85 -3.97
C LYS A 99 5.83 14.71 -3.14
N GLU A 100 5.05 13.69 -2.85
CA GLU A 100 5.55 12.50 -2.14
C GLU A 100 6.59 11.75 -2.97
N ARG A 101 6.38 11.63 -4.29
CA ARG A 101 7.35 11.05 -5.22
C ARG A 101 8.71 11.76 -5.14
N ASP A 102 8.71 13.08 -5.10
CA ASP A 102 9.93 13.88 -5.07
C ASP A 102 10.67 13.76 -3.72
N PHE A 103 9.97 13.40 -2.66
CA PHE A 103 10.52 13.27 -1.30
C PHE A 103 11.02 11.86 -0.98
N LEU A 104 10.35 10.81 -1.51
CA LEU A 104 10.62 9.42 -1.16
C LEU A 104 11.36 8.72 -2.30
N ASP A 105 12.48 8.07 -1.98
CA ASP A 105 13.18 7.28 -2.95
C ASP A 105 12.53 5.90 -3.16
N ASP A 106 12.87 5.27 -4.29
CA ASP A 106 12.34 3.95 -4.66
C ASP A 106 12.80 2.86 -3.70
N ASN A 107 13.97 3.00 -3.11
CA ASN A 107 14.50 2.03 -2.14
C ASN A 107 13.62 1.95 -0.90
N PHE A 108 13.15 3.10 -0.41
CA PHE A 108 12.23 3.15 0.73
C PHE A 108 10.87 2.56 0.37
N ARG A 109 10.34 2.92 -0.78
CA ARG A 109 9.04 2.41 -1.26
C ARG A 109 9.05 0.88 -1.40
N LEU A 110 10.15 0.31 -1.88
CA LEU A 110 10.29 -1.11 -2.17
C LEU A 110 10.76 -1.96 -0.99
N LEU A 111 10.88 -1.40 0.21
CA LEU A 111 11.41 -2.13 1.37
C LEU A 111 10.63 -3.41 1.68
N GLU A 112 9.31 -3.40 1.60
CA GLU A 112 8.50 -4.58 1.88
C GLU A 112 8.89 -5.74 0.94
N ILE A 113 9.05 -5.45 -0.34
CA ILE A 113 9.42 -6.45 -1.36
C ILE A 113 10.84 -6.96 -1.13
N LYS A 114 11.79 -6.05 -0.87
CA LYS A 114 13.18 -6.41 -0.55
C LYS A 114 13.26 -7.26 0.71
N ASN A 115 12.51 -6.90 1.73
CA ASN A 115 12.47 -7.64 2.98
C ASN A 115 11.88 -9.03 2.80
N TRP A 116 10.83 -9.15 1.98
CA TRP A 116 10.27 -10.46 1.64
C TRP A 116 11.26 -11.33 0.88
N LEU A 117 11.90 -10.81 -0.15
CA LEU A 117 12.93 -11.53 -0.90
C LEU A 117 14.09 -11.99 -0.01
N ASN A 118 14.54 -11.13 0.90
CA ASN A 118 15.58 -11.49 1.86
C ASN A 118 15.12 -12.57 2.83
N PHE A 119 13.87 -12.54 3.25
CA PHE A 119 13.29 -13.53 4.14
C PHE A 119 13.26 -14.91 3.48
N ILE A 120 12.74 -15.01 2.27
CA ILE A 120 12.65 -16.30 1.56
C ILE A 120 14.01 -16.85 1.14
N SER A 121 15.00 -16.00 0.86
CA SER A 121 16.34 -16.46 0.46
C SER A 121 17.16 -17.04 1.61
N LYS A 122 16.76 -16.78 2.86
CA LYS A 122 17.42 -17.32 4.07
C LYS A 122 16.75 -18.59 4.60
N ASN A 123 15.62 -18.92 4.07
CA ASN A 123 14.84 -20.08 4.43
C ASN A 123 14.68 -20.99 3.20
#